data_1a125ea33e086bfce24a83504bc37ca6
#
_entry.id   1a125ea33e086bfce24a83504bc37ca6
#
_cell.length_a   1.000
_cell.length_b   1.000
_cell.length_c   1.000
_cell.angle_alpha   90.00
_cell.angle_beta   90.00
_cell.angle_gamma   90.00
#
_symmetry.space_group_name_H-M   'P 1'
#
loop_
_entity.id
_entity.type
_entity.pdbx_description
1 polymer ?
#
loop_
_entity_poly.entity_id
_entity_poly.type
_entity_poly.pdbx_seq_one_letter_code
_entity_poly.pdbx_strand_id
1 'polypeptide(L)'
;MGVIGDSYVRNHKEPFENTWHYKFAKKHGMEYFNYGKNGNSIAYSSPRWGKAMYLRYAEMADSLDYVIVIGGHNDAFKLDSIGGIDNFKDKMEILCKGLVEKYPTAKIFFFTRWNCKNFKGSDSEKVVDAMIEVCGNYSIPIFDCARKGSIYADNDTFRRIYFQKSKNNTDTAHLNSKGHDRFLKVAESFLLQY
;
A
#
# COMPACT_ATOMS: atom_id res chain seq x y z
N MET A 1 12.58 -6.08 -8.02
CA MET A 1 11.68 -5.44 -7.04
C MET A 1 10.30 -6.07 -7.10
N GLY A 2 9.78 -6.55 -5.97
CA GLY A 2 8.41 -7.06 -5.85
C GLY A 2 7.52 -6.08 -5.09
N VAL A 3 6.30 -5.83 -5.58
CA VAL A 3 5.33 -4.95 -4.92
C VAL A 3 4.04 -5.69 -4.66
N ILE A 4 3.71 -5.92 -3.39
CA ILE A 4 2.47 -6.56 -2.96
C ILE A 4 1.50 -5.52 -2.41
N GLY A 5 0.22 -5.65 -2.73
CA GLY A 5 -0.79 -4.73 -2.23
C GLY A 5 -2.18 -4.99 -2.79
N ASP A 6 -3.00 -3.99 -2.61
CA ASP A 6 -4.39 -3.94 -3.08
C ASP A 6 -4.54 -3.26 -4.46
N SER A 7 -5.62 -2.52 -4.64
CA SER A 7 -5.88 -1.75 -5.85
C SER A 7 -4.91 -0.58 -6.06
N TYR A 8 -4.18 -0.14 -5.05
CA TYR A 8 -3.12 0.86 -5.19
C TYR A 8 -1.92 0.31 -5.94
N VAL A 9 -1.67 -1.00 -5.82
CA VAL A 9 -0.61 -1.71 -6.57
C VAL A 9 -1.11 -2.21 -7.91
N ARG A 10 -2.31 -2.82 -7.97
CA ARG A 10 -2.93 -3.29 -9.23
C ARG A 10 -3.28 -2.14 -10.17
N ASN A 11 -3.42 -0.92 -9.64
CA ASN A 11 -3.86 0.30 -10.31
C ASN A 11 -5.33 0.31 -10.75
N HIS A 12 -6.18 -0.40 -10.02
CA HIS A 12 -7.63 -0.41 -10.21
C HIS A 12 -8.04 -0.68 -11.66
N LYS A 13 -8.40 0.34 -12.44
CA LYS A 13 -8.86 0.25 -13.85
C LYS A 13 -7.80 0.64 -14.86
N GLU A 14 -6.72 1.30 -14.43
CA GLU A 14 -5.64 1.73 -15.32
C GLU A 14 -4.49 0.71 -15.38
N PRO A 15 -3.64 0.76 -16.41
CA PRO A 15 -2.44 -0.06 -16.49
C PRO A 15 -1.51 0.17 -15.29
N PHE A 16 -0.94 -0.90 -14.74
CA PHE A 16 -0.02 -0.78 -13.60
C PHE A 16 1.28 -0.06 -13.96
N GLU A 17 1.61 0.02 -15.24
CA GLU A 17 2.76 0.77 -15.78
C GLU A 17 2.67 2.27 -15.48
N ASN A 18 1.47 2.77 -15.21
CA ASN A 18 1.26 4.16 -14.79
C ASN A 18 1.60 4.40 -13.32
N THR A 19 1.81 3.36 -12.52
CA THR A 19 2.04 3.50 -11.08
C THR A 19 3.43 4.05 -10.77
N TRP A 20 3.52 4.77 -9.65
CA TRP A 20 4.77 5.33 -9.17
C TRP A 20 5.85 4.25 -8.90
N HIS A 21 5.45 3.11 -8.36
CA HIS A 21 6.38 2.02 -8.02
C HIS A 21 6.92 1.30 -9.27
N TYR A 22 6.10 1.15 -10.32
CA TYR A 22 6.60 0.66 -11.60
C TYR A 22 7.61 1.67 -12.21
N LYS A 23 7.25 2.95 -12.24
CA LYS A 23 8.12 4.02 -12.76
C LYS A 23 9.43 4.12 -11.95
N PHE A 24 9.36 3.97 -10.63
CA PHE A 24 10.54 3.89 -9.77
C PHE A 24 11.44 2.71 -10.18
N ALA A 25 10.88 1.49 -10.30
CA ALA A 25 11.65 0.32 -10.70
C ALA A 25 12.34 0.52 -12.05
N LYS A 26 11.62 1.04 -13.04
CA LYS A 26 12.19 1.31 -14.38
C LYS A 26 13.27 2.36 -14.35
N LYS A 27 13.09 3.44 -13.62
CA LYS A 27 14.09 4.51 -13.46
C LYS A 27 15.40 3.99 -12.86
N HIS A 28 15.31 3.02 -11.96
CA HIS A 28 16.46 2.44 -11.26
C HIS A 28 16.94 1.09 -11.85
N GLY A 29 16.50 0.73 -13.07
CA GLY A 29 16.96 -0.47 -13.78
C GLY A 29 16.55 -1.79 -13.14
N MET A 30 15.49 -1.79 -12.31
CA MET A 30 15.04 -3.00 -11.60
C MET A 30 14.04 -3.79 -12.44
N GLU A 31 14.13 -5.11 -12.41
CA GLU A 31 13.02 -5.97 -12.82
C GLU A 31 11.85 -5.78 -11.87
N TYR A 32 10.63 -5.73 -12.41
CA TYR A 32 9.43 -5.39 -11.63
C TYR A 32 8.40 -6.51 -11.63
N PHE A 33 7.98 -6.92 -10.44
CA PHE A 33 6.94 -7.93 -10.21
C PHE A 33 5.74 -7.30 -9.48
N ASN A 34 4.56 -7.35 -10.10
CA ASN A 34 3.31 -6.81 -9.55
C ASN A 34 2.48 -7.90 -8.88
N TYR A 35 2.39 -7.88 -7.57
CA TYR A 35 1.53 -8.75 -6.75
C TYR A 35 0.28 -8.00 -6.22
N GLY A 36 -0.15 -6.94 -6.91
CA GLY A 36 -1.35 -6.19 -6.59
C GLY A 36 -2.63 -6.95 -6.91
N LYS A 37 -3.64 -6.83 -6.05
CA LYS A 37 -4.96 -7.45 -6.24
C LYS A 37 -6.06 -6.50 -5.76
N ASN A 38 -6.94 -6.07 -6.69
CA ASN A 38 -8.05 -5.18 -6.34
C ASN A 38 -8.87 -5.72 -5.15
N GLY A 39 -9.19 -4.84 -4.20
CA GLY A 39 -9.99 -5.18 -3.02
C GLY A 39 -9.29 -6.04 -1.96
N ASN A 40 -8.01 -6.37 -2.15
CA ASN A 40 -7.26 -7.17 -1.19
C ASN A 40 -6.95 -6.38 0.08
N SER A 41 -6.80 -7.07 1.18
CA SER A 41 -6.46 -6.53 2.51
C SER A 41 -5.16 -7.14 3.02
N ILE A 42 -4.52 -6.49 3.97
CA ILE A 42 -3.38 -7.06 4.71
C ILE A 42 -3.86 -8.25 5.54
N ALA A 43 -4.97 -8.09 6.28
CA ALA A 43 -5.42 -9.01 7.32
C ALA A 43 -6.69 -9.80 6.98
N TYR A 44 -7.50 -9.36 6.01
CA TYR A 44 -8.80 -9.97 5.72
C TYR A 44 -8.80 -10.79 4.44
N SER A 45 -9.07 -12.10 4.57
CA SER A 45 -9.31 -13.02 3.45
C SER A 45 -10.79 -13.19 3.18
N SER A 46 -11.20 -13.23 1.92
CA SER A 46 -12.59 -13.50 1.54
C SER A 46 -12.70 -14.23 0.21
N PRO A 47 -13.84 -14.93 -0.05
CA PRO A 47 -14.06 -15.58 -1.36
C PRO A 47 -13.94 -14.62 -2.54
N ARG A 48 -14.41 -13.37 -2.38
CA ARG A 48 -14.40 -12.36 -3.44
C ARG A 48 -12.99 -11.79 -3.71
N TRP A 49 -12.19 -11.56 -2.67
CA TRP A 49 -10.92 -10.86 -2.76
C TRP A 49 -9.71 -11.76 -2.54
N GLY A 50 -9.97 -13.06 -2.26
CA GLY A 50 -8.95 -14.10 -2.04
C GLY A 50 -8.20 -13.98 -0.72
N LYS A 51 -7.08 -14.68 -0.64
CA LYS A 51 -6.20 -14.67 0.52
C LYS A 51 -5.68 -13.25 0.80
N ALA A 52 -5.57 -12.89 2.08
CA ALA A 52 -4.97 -11.65 2.56
C ALA A 52 -3.45 -11.60 2.30
N MET A 53 -2.87 -10.40 2.35
CA MET A 53 -1.44 -10.22 2.06
C MET A 53 -0.55 -10.98 3.04
N TYR A 54 -0.94 -11.10 4.32
CA TYR A 54 -0.19 -11.85 5.34
C TYR A 54 -0.05 -13.35 5.03
N LEU A 55 -0.81 -13.87 4.06
CA LEU A 55 -0.69 -15.23 3.53
C LEU A 55 -0.06 -15.25 2.12
N ARG A 56 -0.34 -14.21 1.32
CA ARG A 56 0.07 -14.15 -0.09
C ARG A 56 1.54 -13.81 -0.30
N TYR A 57 2.22 -13.20 0.68
CA TYR A 57 3.64 -12.91 0.53
C TYR A 57 4.47 -14.18 0.25
N ALA A 58 4.01 -15.34 0.75
CA ALA A 58 4.67 -16.61 0.50
C ALA A 58 4.66 -17.03 -0.98
N GLU A 59 3.69 -16.53 -1.76
CA GLU A 59 3.52 -16.81 -3.19
C GLU A 59 4.37 -15.87 -4.10
N MET A 60 5.08 -14.88 -3.52
CA MET A 60 5.98 -14.01 -4.27
C MET A 60 7.28 -14.75 -4.64
N ALA A 61 7.99 -14.26 -5.65
CA ALA A 61 9.27 -14.83 -6.08
C ALA A 61 10.26 -15.01 -4.91
N ASP A 62 11.05 -16.05 -4.95
CA ASP A 62 11.93 -16.40 -3.81
C ASP A 62 13.14 -15.48 -3.66
N SER A 63 13.53 -14.75 -4.71
CA SER A 63 14.63 -13.81 -4.69
C SER A 63 14.18 -12.43 -5.15
N LEU A 64 14.23 -11.47 -4.23
CA LEU A 64 13.93 -10.05 -4.48
C LEU A 64 14.91 -9.19 -3.68
N ASP A 65 15.46 -8.14 -4.31
CA ASP A 65 16.34 -7.17 -3.63
C ASP A 65 15.56 -6.03 -2.98
N TYR A 66 14.35 -5.76 -3.48
CA TYR A 66 13.42 -4.76 -2.97
C TYR A 66 12.03 -5.35 -2.83
N VAL A 67 11.41 -5.17 -1.68
CA VAL A 67 10.03 -5.55 -1.40
C VAL A 67 9.26 -4.33 -0.92
N ILE A 68 8.15 -4.01 -1.57
CA ILE A 68 7.26 -2.92 -1.16
C ILE A 68 5.88 -3.48 -0.85
N VAL A 69 5.34 -3.14 0.30
CA VAL A 69 3.97 -3.44 0.72
C VAL A 69 3.15 -2.15 0.73
N ILE A 70 2.02 -2.15 0.03
CA ILE A 70 1.07 -1.02 0.02
C ILE A 70 -0.30 -1.53 0.43
N GLY A 71 -0.83 -1.04 1.55
CA GLY A 71 -2.10 -1.58 2.08
C GLY A 71 -2.74 -0.75 3.17
N GLY A 72 -3.68 -1.38 3.90
CA GLY A 72 -4.43 -0.77 4.99
C GLY A 72 -5.72 -0.07 4.56
N HIS A 73 -5.91 0.21 3.25
CA HIS A 73 -7.13 0.88 2.77
C HIS A 73 -8.37 0.01 2.96
N ASN A 74 -8.31 -1.22 2.50
CA ASN A 74 -9.44 -2.15 2.61
C ASN A 74 -9.61 -2.71 4.02
N ASP A 75 -8.53 -2.80 4.79
CA ASP A 75 -8.56 -3.26 6.19
C ASP A 75 -9.38 -2.31 7.07
N ALA A 76 -9.26 -1.00 6.86
CA ALA A 76 -10.04 0.01 7.58
C ALA A 76 -11.57 -0.18 7.40
N PHE A 77 -12.02 -0.61 6.21
CA PHE A 77 -13.42 -0.91 5.95
C PHE A 77 -13.85 -2.30 6.42
N LYS A 78 -12.92 -3.12 6.89
CA LYS A 78 -13.13 -4.51 7.32
C LYS A 78 -12.69 -4.78 8.74
N LEU A 79 -12.42 -3.73 9.53
CA LEU A 79 -11.83 -3.86 10.84
C LEU A 79 -12.67 -4.75 11.76
N ASP A 80 -14.00 -4.60 11.76
CA ASP A 80 -14.90 -5.48 12.49
C ASP A 80 -14.85 -6.94 11.99
N SER A 81 -14.76 -7.14 10.67
CA SER A 81 -14.65 -8.48 10.06
C SER A 81 -13.30 -9.13 10.35
N ILE A 82 -12.26 -8.35 10.61
CA ILE A 82 -10.94 -8.80 11.06
C ILE A 82 -10.99 -9.21 12.55
N GLY A 83 -11.94 -8.69 13.31
CA GLY A 83 -12.07 -8.86 14.75
C GLY A 83 -11.35 -7.77 15.56
N GLY A 84 -11.23 -6.57 14.98
CA GLY A 84 -10.67 -5.38 15.61
C GLY A 84 -9.20 -5.15 15.31
N ILE A 85 -8.68 -4.08 15.95
CA ILE A 85 -7.32 -3.58 15.67
C ILE A 85 -6.22 -4.52 16.15
N ASP A 86 -6.43 -5.24 17.25
CA ASP A 86 -5.44 -6.17 17.79
C ASP A 86 -5.24 -7.36 16.85
N ASN A 87 -6.32 -7.94 16.34
CA ASN A 87 -6.25 -8.98 15.32
C ASN A 87 -5.62 -8.49 14.02
N PHE A 88 -5.82 -7.21 13.65
CA PHE A 88 -5.10 -6.61 12.51
C PHE A 88 -3.59 -6.57 12.78
N LYS A 89 -3.17 -6.12 13.97
CA LYS A 89 -1.75 -6.10 14.38
C LYS A 89 -1.13 -7.49 14.34
N ASP A 90 -1.80 -8.50 14.86
CA ASP A 90 -1.32 -9.91 14.82
C ASP A 90 -1.05 -10.38 13.38
N LYS A 91 -1.93 -10.07 12.43
CA LYS A 91 -1.74 -10.42 11.01
C LYS A 91 -0.63 -9.61 10.35
N MET A 92 -0.50 -8.35 10.75
CA MET A 92 0.58 -7.46 10.30
C MET A 92 1.94 -7.97 10.79
N GLU A 93 2.04 -8.45 12.04
CA GLU A 93 3.24 -9.07 12.60
C GLU A 93 3.65 -10.34 11.83
N ILE A 94 2.66 -11.20 11.51
CA ILE A 94 2.92 -12.40 10.67
C ILE A 94 3.49 -11.98 9.31
N LEU A 95 2.96 -10.90 8.69
CA LEU A 95 3.46 -10.40 7.42
C LEU A 95 4.89 -9.85 7.56
N CYS A 96 5.14 -8.99 8.54
CA CYS A 96 6.45 -8.39 8.76
C CYS A 96 7.53 -9.45 9.03
N LYS A 97 7.26 -10.35 9.98
CA LYS A 97 8.14 -11.48 10.30
C LYS A 97 8.42 -12.35 9.08
N GLY A 98 7.36 -12.75 8.37
CA GLY A 98 7.49 -13.62 7.20
C GLY A 98 8.26 -12.97 6.05
N LEU A 99 8.12 -11.65 5.84
CA LEU A 99 8.90 -10.93 4.83
C LEU A 99 10.38 -10.85 5.21
N VAL A 100 10.71 -10.57 6.47
CA VAL A 100 12.11 -10.54 6.96
C VAL A 100 12.76 -11.93 6.85
N GLU A 101 12.03 -12.99 7.22
CA GLU A 101 12.53 -14.36 7.11
C GLU A 101 12.71 -14.81 5.65
N LYS A 102 11.78 -14.46 4.76
CA LYS A 102 11.84 -14.83 3.34
C LYS A 102 12.90 -14.03 2.57
N TYR A 103 13.09 -12.75 2.92
CA TYR A 103 13.98 -11.83 2.21
C TYR A 103 15.00 -11.15 3.13
N PRO A 104 15.90 -11.92 3.77
CA PRO A 104 16.80 -11.38 4.80
C PRO A 104 17.83 -10.39 4.27
N THR A 105 18.05 -10.34 2.95
CA THR A 105 19.00 -9.43 2.30
C THR A 105 18.30 -8.31 1.52
N ALA A 106 16.98 -8.35 1.40
CA ALA A 106 16.23 -7.34 0.67
C ALA A 106 15.97 -6.08 1.50
N LYS A 107 15.82 -4.96 0.82
CA LYS A 107 15.24 -3.75 1.41
C LYS A 107 13.72 -3.89 1.41
N ILE A 108 13.10 -3.86 2.58
CA ILE A 108 11.65 -4.01 2.77
C ILE A 108 11.06 -2.68 3.19
N PHE A 109 9.99 -2.25 2.52
CA PHE A 109 9.32 -0.98 2.78
C PHE A 109 7.82 -1.14 2.82
N PHE A 110 7.17 -0.34 3.67
CA PHE A 110 5.72 -0.23 3.70
C PHE A 110 5.26 1.17 3.35
N PHE A 111 4.08 1.27 2.74
CA PHE A 111 3.37 2.51 2.46
C PHE A 111 1.92 2.37 2.93
N THR A 112 1.46 3.36 3.69
CA THR A 112 0.06 3.38 4.15
C THR A 112 -0.85 3.89 3.04
N ARG A 113 -2.17 3.89 3.30
CA ARG A 113 -3.16 4.54 2.44
C ARG A 113 -3.00 6.06 2.42
N TRP A 114 -3.60 6.73 1.42
CA TRP A 114 -3.74 8.19 1.42
C TRP A 114 -4.69 8.66 2.51
N ASN A 115 -4.60 9.96 2.86
CA ASN A 115 -5.59 10.64 3.67
C ASN A 115 -6.99 10.52 3.05
N CYS A 116 -8.02 10.63 3.85
CA CYS A 116 -9.42 10.59 3.42
C CYS A 116 -10.26 11.51 4.31
N LYS A 117 -11.48 11.76 3.87
CA LYS A 117 -12.46 12.53 4.65
C LYS A 117 -12.67 11.88 6.03
N ASN A 118 -12.73 12.71 7.07
CA ASN A 118 -12.91 12.27 8.45
C ASN A 118 -11.82 11.26 8.91
N PHE A 119 -10.56 11.44 8.48
CA PHE A 119 -9.47 10.53 8.82
C PHE A 119 -9.23 10.47 10.33
N LYS A 120 -9.19 11.64 11.00
CA LYS A 120 -8.93 11.72 12.44
C LYS A 120 -10.02 11.02 13.26
N GLY A 121 -9.62 10.12 14.15
CA GLY A 121 -10.50 9.31 14.97
C GLY A 121 -11.19 8.13 14.26
N SER A 122 -10.91 7.93 12.97
CA SER A 122 -11.52 6.85 12.17
C SER A 122 -10.73 5.54 12.25
N ASP A 123 -11.36 4.44 11.79
CA ASP A 123 -10.67 3.17 11.61
C ASP A 123 -9.52 3.24 10.61
N SER A 124 -9.57 4.20 9.69
CA SER A 124 -8.45 4.47 8.79
C SER A 124 -7.21 4.99 9.53
N GLU A 125 -7.39 5.87 10.51
CA GLU A 125 -6.30 6.34 11.36
C GLU A 125 -5.76 5.21 12.24
N LYS A 126 -6.64 4.45 12.90
CA LYS A 126 -6.25 3.29 13.73
C LYS A 126 -5.41 2.29 12.95
N VAL A 127 -5.81 1.95 11.72
CA VAL A 127 -5.06 1.02 10.86
C VAL A 127 -3.72 1.60 10.46
N VAL A 128 -3.63 2.88 10.09
CA VAL A 128 -2.37 3.55 9.76
C VAL A 128 -1.41 3.54 10.95
N ASP A 129 -1.91 3.89 12.15
CA ASP A 129 -1.09 3.92 13.37
C ASP A 129 -0.61 2.51 13.76
N ALA A 130 -1.46 1.50 13.64
CA ALA A 130 -1.10 0.10 13.87
C ALA A 130 -0.02 -0.39 12.87
N MET A 131 -0.12 0.00 11.58
CA MET A 131 0.91 -0.32 10.59
C MET A 131 2.27 0.30 10.98
N ILE A 132 2.26 1.56 11.42
CA ILE A 132 3.49 2.27 11.84
C ILE A 132 4.10 1.60 13.07
N GLU A 133 3.27 1.28 14.07
CA GLU A 133 3.68 0.61 15.31
C GLU A 133 4.33 -0.75 14.99
N VAL A 134 3.62 -1.61 14.26
CA VAL A 134 4.11 -2.96 13.96
C VAL A 134 5.37 -2.94 13.09
N CYS A 135 5.41 -2.11 12.04
CA CYS A 135 6.65 -1.97 11.24
C CYS A 135 7.83 -1.49 12.09
N GLY A 136 7.59 -0.59 13.06
CA GLY A 136 8.60 -0.13 14.00
C GLY A 136 9.20 -1.26 14.85
N ASN A 137 8.38 -2.21 15.31
CA ASN A 137 8.83 -3.38 16.07
C ASN A 137 9.80 -4.29 15.28
N TYR A 138 9.73 -4.25 13.94
CA TYR A 138 10.59 -5.02 13.03
C TYR A 138 11.69 -4.17 12.38
N SER A 139 11.84 -2.91 12.78
CA SER A 139 12.76 -1.95 12.14
C SER A 139 12.54 -1.81 10.62
N ILE A 140 11.31 -2.02 10.16
CA ILE A 140 10.94 -1.90 8.74
C ILE A 140 10.54 -0.44 8.48
N PRO A 141 11.20 0.26 7.54
CA PRO A 141 10.80 1.61 7.14
C PRO A 141 9.37 1.63 6.57
N ILE A 142 8.53 2.51 7.11
CA ILE A 142 7.17 2.74 6.63
C ILE A 142 6.94 4.21 6.33
N PHE A 143 6.36 4.50 5.17
CA PHE A 143 5.97 5.86 4.78
C PHE A 143 4.49 6.11 5.10
N ASP A 144 4.23 7.07 5.98
CA ASP A 144 2.89 7.54 6.32
C ASP A 144 2.31 8.40 5.18
N CYS A 145 1.69 7.75 4.21
CA CYS A 145 1.08 8.44 3.08
C CYS A 145 -0.12 9.31 3.50
N ALA A 146 -0.79 8.96 4.58
CA ALA A 146 -1.96 9.69 5.04
C ALA A 146 -1.59 11.09 5.54
N ARG A 147 -0.46 11.23 6.22
CA ARG A 147 -0.04 12.50 6.83
C ARG A 147 1.09 13.21 6.07
N LYS A 148 1.90 12.47 5.28
CA LYS A 148 3.12 12.98 4.63
C LYS A 148 3.12 12.84 3.10
N GLY A 149 2.10 12.18 2.51
CA GLY A 149 2.09 11.79 1.09
C GLY A 149 1.89 12.95 0.09
N SER A 150 1.53 14.15 0.55
CA SER A 150 1.15 15.28 -0.33
C SER A 150 0.04 14.93 -1.33
N ILE A 151 -0.81 13.97 -0.98
CA ILE A 151 -1.99 13.55 -1.73
C ILE A 151 -3.24 14.01 -0.98
N TYR A 152 -3.88 15.04 -1.48
CA TYR A 152 -5.02 15.69 -0.83
C TYR A 152 -6.34 15.05 -1.29
N ALA A 153 -6.56 13.78 -0.93
CA ALA A 153 -7.68 12.97 -1.39
C ALA A 153 -9.07 13.49 -0.96
N ASP A 154 -9.13 14.34 0.06
CA ASP A 154 -10.37 15.00 0.50
C ASP A 154 -10.71 16.28 -0.29
N ASN A 155 -9.80 16.78 -1.13
CA ASN A 155 -10.02 18.00 -1.91
C ASN A 155 -10.52 17.67 -3.33
N ASP A 156 -11.71 18.14 -3.67
CA ASP A 156 -12.37 17.86 -4.96
C ASP A 156 -11.57 18.37 -6.16
N THR A 157 -10.97 19.55 -6.07
CA THR A 157 -10.16 20.12 -7.15
C THR A 157 -8.90 19.28 -7.37
N PHE A 158 -8.26 18.86 -6.29
CA PHE A 158 -7.11 17.98 -6.35
C PHE A 158 -7.47 16.63 -7.00
N ARG A 159 -8.60 16.00 -6.59
CA ARG A 159 -9.04 14.72 -7.17
C ARG A 159 -9.32 14.82 -8.65
N ARG A 160 -9.97 15.89 -9.14
CA ARG A 160 -10.23 16.06 -10.59
C ARG A 160 -8.96 16.03 -11.44
N ILE A 161 -7.82 16.42 -10.87
CA ILE A 161 -6.54 16.48 -11.58
C ILE A 161 -5.75 15.15 -11.44
N TYR A 162 -5.74 14.56 -10.23
CA TYR A 162 -4.79 13.52 -9.85
C TYR A 162 -5.40 12.14 -9.60
N PHE A 163 -6.74 12.01 -9.62
CA PHE A 163 -7.40 10.72 -9.40
C PHE A 163 -8.05 10.19 -10.67
N GLN A 164 -8.29 8.88 -10.70
CA GLN A 164 -8.98 8.21 -11.81
C GLN A 164 -10.42 8.73 -11.94
N LYS A 165 -10.97 8.67 -13.16
CA LYS A 165 -12.36 9.02 -13.40
C LYS A 165 -13.27 7.84 -13.07
N SER A 166 -14.40 8.13 -12.45
CA SER A 166 -15.51 7.20 -12.22
C SER A 166 -16.69 7.60 -13.14
N LYS A 167 -17.66 6.69 -13.34
CA LYS A 167 -18.81 6.93 -14.25
C LYS A 167 -19.53 8.26 -13.99
N ASN A 168 -19.70 8.63 -12.74
CA ASN A 168 -20.49 9.80 -12.33
C ASN A 168 -19.68 10.82 -11.51
N ASN A 169 -18.42 10.52 -11.21
CA ASN A 169 -17.59 11.38 -10.36
C ASN A 169 -16.11 11.00 -10.45
N THR A 170 -15.24 11.74 -9.74
CA THR A 170 -13.84 11.38 -9.57
C THR A 170 -13.71 10.28 -8.51
N ASP A 171 -12.83 9.33 -8.73
CA ASP A 171 -12.46 8.31 -7.74
C ASP A 171 -11.90 8.98 -6.47
N THR A 172 -12.12 8.37 -5.32
CA THR A 172 -11.67 8.90 -4.02
C THR A 172 -10.44 8.19 -3.45
N ALA A 173 -9.99 7.13 -4.12
CA ALA A 173 -8.89 6.28 -3.63
C ALA A 173 -7.73 6.13 -4.63
N HIS A 174 -8.02 6.05 -5.94
CA HIS A 174 -7.05 5.64 -6.93
C HIS A 174 -6.50 6.82 -7.71
N LEU A 175 -5.18 6.97 -7.69
CA LEU A 175 -4.46 7.97 -8.48
C LEU A 175 -4.53 7.62 -9.97
N ASN A 176 -4.60 8.65 -10.83
CA ASN A 176 -4.32 8.54 -12.25
C ASN A 176 -2.80 8.67 -12.52
N SER A 177 -2.37 8.57 -13.77
CA SER A 177 -0.95 8.69 -14.12
C SER A 177 -0.29 9.96 -13.58
N LYS A 178 -0.96 11.13 -13.64
CA LYS A 178 -0.44 12.39 -13.08
C LYS A 178 -0.29 12.36 -11.56
N GLY A 179 -1.22 11.69 -10.87
CA GLY A 179 -1.16 11.50 -9.42
C GLY A 179 0.02 10.61 -9.03
N HIS A 180 0.25 9.55 -9.80
CA HIS A 180 1.42 8.69 -9.63
C HIS A 180 2.74 9.42 -9.91
N ASP A 181 2.82 10.26 -10.94
CA ASP A 181 4.01 11.07 -11.23
C ASP A 181 4.32 12.06 -10.09
N ARG A 182 3.28 12.67 -9.53
CA ARG A 182 3.42 13.55 -8.36
C ARG A 182 3.97 12.80 -7.16
N PHE A 183 3.38 11.64 -6.83
CA PHE A 183 3.77 10.86 -5.66
C PHE A 183 5.13 10.18 -5.83
N LEU A 184 5.53 9.86 -7.04
CA LEU A 184 6.84 9.25 -7.32
C LEU A 184 7.98 10.03 -6.69
N LYS A 185 7.97 11.36 -6.75
CA LYS A 185 9.03 12.20 -6.16
C LYS A 185 9.12 12.04 -4.65
N VAL A 186 7.97 11.93 -3.98
CA VAL A 186 7.88 11.75 -2.54
C VAL A 186 8.35 10.34 -2.14
N ALA A 187 7.85 9.32 -2.85
CA ALA A 187 8.20 7.92 -2.59
C ALA A 187 9.69 7.65 -2.88
N GLU A 188 10.23 8.18 -3.97
CA GLU A 188 11.65 8.05 -4.32
C GLU A 188 12.56 8.67 -3.26
N SER A 189 12.22 9.89 -2.80
CA SER A 189 12.97 10.54 -1.72
C SER A 189 13.01 9.71 -0.45
N PHE A 190 11.92 9.01 -0.11
CA PHE A 190 11.88 8.11 1.03
C PHE A 190 12.69 6.84 0.80
N LEU A 191 12.50 6.17 -0.35
CA LEU A 191 13.16 4.89 -0.65
C LEU A 191 14.69 5.02 -0.73
N LEU A 192 15.21 6.18 -1.16
CA LEU A 192 16.65 6.42 -1.29
C LEU A 192 17.35 6.83 0.02
N GLN A 193 16.61 6.99 1.13
CA GLN A 193 17.20 7.23 2.46
C GLN A 193 17.81 5.96 3.08
N TYR A 194 17.42 4.82 2.58
CA TYR A 194 17.82 3.48 3.05
C TYR A 194 18.56 2.72 1.95
#